data_028423308db26d182c2344eb72eafb2a
#
_entry.id   028423308db26d182c2344eb72eafb2a
#
_cell.length_a   1.000
_cell.length_b   1.000
_cell.length_c   1.000
_cell.angle_alpha   90.00
_cell.angle_beta   90.00
_cell.angle_gamma   90.00
#
_symmetry.space_group_name_H-M   'P 1'
#
loop_
_entity.id
_entity.type
_entity.pdbx_description
1 polymer ?
#
loop_
_entity_poly.entity_id
_entity_poly.type
_entity_poly.pdbx_seq_one_letter_code
_entity_poly.pdbx_strand_id
1 'polypeptide(L)'
;MEASPSDFLEQTAVGGDSLAARVLKGIETALGVIAALILAALLTVVLVSVCLRYFFNTGLIGAEDFGIWLHVALISIGAPLSLNSALAMRLDVFIRLLPARLLPATQVLADVFTVLAAMILLFGGSEIMSMLGGISPTLGVPEWIRFGFLGVGGMLILVVLLLQRLAEGRALPVLMALVLGAALYFGVPEIFIDSELPPSLFLALAAALGLVLAAPLAHAFLAAAYVAIAFGSSLPEPAIVASTVAGMSKFLLLAIPFFLLAGGLLTSSGVANQLVRFAASTVGHRRAGLAQTTLLTSVLFSGASGSSVANAAFGASTFQPELVKHGYPPAQAGAIIAATSVLDNVIPPSIAFLILATATNLSVGSLLVGGFFAGGLMAICLAVAIHLSVRGQVALPRASGRERWQAAISAIPAFGLGIIVVVGIRIGIVTTTEAAALAALYTVILAIWGKVGAGSLLASFQQAATESAAIGLLIGTAGPFAFLLAVDNVSGLVSEFVTMLGGSALSVIVLSNVILLVVGLVLDIGAAILLFGPILLPAAVAAGIDPIHFGVIIVVNLMIHGLTPPLGMLIFVVSGVTRIPATALFKAVVPYLLALLVSLVILCAWAIIF
;
A
#
# COMPACT_ATOMS: atom_id res chain seq x y z
N MET A 1 -1.13 -33.49 21.01
CA MET A 1 -0.45 -32.75 19.93
C MET A 1 -1.45 -31.69 19.50
N GLU A 2 -1.40 -30.53 20.12
CA GLU A 2 -2.24 -29.38 19.75
C GLU A 2 -1.55 -28.70 18.57
N ALA A 3 -2.25 -28.64 17.43
CA ALA A 3 -1.77 -27.93 16.26
C ALA A 3 -1.51 -26.47 16.61
N SER A 4 -0.35 -25.95 16.25
CA SER A 4 0.02 -24.55 16.47
C SER A 4 -0.89 -23.64 15.63
N PRO A 5 -1.20 -22.41 16.07
CA PRO A 5 -1.93 -21.43 15.25
C PRO A 5 -1.27 -21.13 13.90
N SER A 6 0.05 -21.34 13.77
CA SER A 6 0.78 -21.26 12.50
C SER A 6 0.41 -22.38 11.53
N ASP A 7 0.16 -23.60 12.04
CA ASP A 7 -0.23 -24.75 11.19
C ASP A 7 -1.64 -24.55 10.59
N PHE A 8 -2.48 -23.76 11.25
CA PHE A 8 -3.84 -23.49 10.78
C PHE A 8 -3.85 -22.47 9.61
N LEU A 9 -2.88 -21.56 9.58
CA LEU A 9 -2.70 -20.57 8.50
C LEU A 9 -1.96 -21.19 7.30
N GLU A 10 -1.08 -22.18 7.52
CA GLU A 10 -0.42 -22.94 6.45
C GLU A 10 -1.30 -24.06 5.86
N GLN A 11 -2.31 -24.55 6.58
CA GLN A 11 -3.24 -25.59 6.10
C GLN A 11 -4.30 -25.08 5.11
N THR A 12 -4.29 -23.81 4.72
CA THR A 12 -5.11 -23.26 3.63
C THR A 12 -4.53 -23.58 2.23
N ALA A 13 -3.68 -24.59 2.10
CA ALA A 13 -3.39 -25.17 0.79
C ALA A 13 -4.70 -25.76 0.23
N VAL A 14 -5.26 -25.05 -0.76
CA VAL A 14 -6.42 -25.45 -1.54
C VAL A 14 -6.31 -26.96 -1.86
N GLY A 15 -7.24 -27.76 -1.37
CA GLY A 15 -7.27 -29.21 -1.66
C GLY A 15 -7.27 -29.41 -3.17
N GLY A 16 -6.12 -29.87 -3.70
CA GLY A 16 -5.71 -29.71 -5.11
C GLY A 16 -6.59 -30.33 -6.19
N ASP A 17 -7.70 -31.03 -5.85
CA ASP A 17 -8.50 -31.79 -6.83
C ASP A 17 -10.01 -31.51 -6.81
N SER A 18 -10.50 -30.59 -5.97
CA SER A 18 -11.93 -30.28 -5.97
C SER A 18 -12.34 -29.51 -7.23
N LEU A 19 -13.58 -29.74 -7.72
CA LEU A 19 -14.14 -28.98 -8.85
C LEU A 19 -14.09 -27.48 -8.55
N ALA A 20 -14.41 -27.06 -7.31
CA ALA A 20 -14.38 -25.67 -6.88
C ALA A 20 -12.97 -25.06 -7.00
N ALA A 21 -11.92 -25.80 -6.62
CA ALA A 21 -10.53 -25.33 -6.75
C ALA A 21 -10.11 -25.15 -8.22
N ARG A 22 -10.52 -26.05 -9.10
CA ARG A 22 -10.24 -25.94 -10.56
C ARG A 22 -10.97 -24.75 -11.17
N VAL A 23 -12.24 -24.56 -10.85
CA VAL A 23 -13.04 -23.41 -11.33
C VAL A 23 -12.48 -22.10 -10.78
N LEU A 24 -12.13 -22.04 -9.49
CA LEU A 24 -11.51 -20.87 -8.87
C LEU A 24 -10.23 -20.46 -9.59
N LYS A 25 -9.32 -21.42 -9.79
CA LYS A 25 -8.04 -21.17 -10.50
C LYS A 25 -8.28 -20.67 -11.94
N GLY A 26 -9.28 -21.21 -12.63
CA GLY A 26 -9.67 -20.74 -13.96
C GLY A 26 -10.15 -19.29 -13.95
N ILE A 27 -11.01 -18.95 -13.00
CA ILE A 27 -11.53 -17.58 -12.83
C ILE A 27 -10.40 -16.61 -12.44
N GLU A 28 -9.56 -16.95 -11.46
CA GLU A 28 -8.42 -16.12 -11.05
C GLU A 28 -7.45 -15.87 -12.20
N THR A 29 -7.16 -16.89 -13.00
CA THR A 29 -6.31 -16.75 -14.19
C THR A 29 -6.95 -15.82 -15.22
N ALA A 30 -8.24 -15.97 -15.50
CA ALA A 30 -8.97 -15.12 -16.45
C ALA A 30 -9.03 -13.67 -15.96
N LEU A 31 -9.41 -13.45 -14.70
CA LEU A 31 -9.43 -12.11 -14.10
C LEU A 31 -8.04 -11.46 -14.10
N GLY A 32 -7.00 -12.21 -13.79
CA GLY A 32 -5.61 -11.74 -13.83
C GLY A 32 -5.18 -11.30 -15.22
N VAL A 33 -5.56 -12.05 -16.27
CA VAL A 33 -5.28 -11.66 -17.66
C VAL A 33 -6.08 -10.42 -18.06
N ILE A 34 -7.37 -10.36 -17.70
CA ILE A 34 -8.21 -9.20 -17.98
C ILE A 34 -7.67 -7.94 -17.29
N ALA A 35 -7.30 -8.03 -16.01
CA ALA A 35 -6.71 -6.93 -15.26
C ALA A 35 -5.38 -6.46 -15.87
N ALA A 36 -4.53 -7.39 -16.31
CA ALA A 36 -3.29 -7.06 -17.01
C ALA A 36 -3.54 -6.33 -18.34
N LEU A 37 -4.56 -6.75 -19.11
CA LEU A 37 -4.96 -6.10 -20.36
C LEU A 37 -5.53 -4.70 -20.11
N ILE A 38 -6.35 -4.52 -19.07
CA ILE A 38 -6.86 -3.20 -18.69
C ILE A 38 -5.68 -2.28 -18.28
N LEU A 39 -4.72 -2.78 -17.51
CA LEU A 39 -3.53 -2.01 -17.15
C LEU A 39 -2.68 -1.64 -18.37
N ALA A 40 -2.53 -2.54 -19.33
CA ALA A 40 -1.82 -2.26 -20.59
C ALA A 40 -2.57 -1.22 -21.44
N ALA A 41 -3.90 -1.30 -21.51
CA ALA A 41 -4.74 -0.31 -22.18
C ALA A 41 -4.63 1.06 -21.50
N LEU A 42 -4.71 1.10 -20.16
CA LEU A 42 -4.55 2.31 -19.38
C LEU A 42 -3.19 2.98 -19.62
N LEU A 43 -2.11 2.21 -19.58
CA LEU A 43 -0.77 2.70 -19.90
C LEU A 43 -0.69 3.25 -21.32
N THR A 44 -1.28 2.56 -22.29
CA THR A 44 -1.29 2.97 -23.69
C THR A 44 -2.02 4.30 -23.87
N VAL A 45 -3.21 4.46 -23.27
CA VAL A 45 -3.99 5.70 -23.36
C VAL A 45 -3.22 6.90 -22.82
N VAL A 46 -2.61 6.75 -21.63
CA VAL A 46 -1.81 7.83 -21.03
C VAL A 46 -0.58 8.14 -21.88
N LEU A 47 0.14 7.14 -22.38
CA LEU A 47 1.31 7.35 -23.23
C LEU A 47 0.95 8.01 -24.56
N VAL A 48 -0.14 7.60 -25.20
CA VAL A 48 -0.62 8.26 -26.43
C VAL A 48 -0.98 9.71 -26.15
N SER A 49 -1.68 10.00 -25.04
CA SER A 49 -1.99 11.37 -24.64
C SER A 49 -0.72 12.21 -24.42
N VAL A 50 0.29 11.64 -23.75
CA VAL A 50 1.60 12.27 -23.55
C VAL A 50 2.30 12.55 -24.88
N CYS A 51 2.35 11.57 -25.78
CA CYS A 51 2.96 11.74 -27.11
C CYS A 51 2.27 12.83 -27.91
N LEU A 52 0.94 12.84 -27.98
CA LEU A 52 0.18 13.86 -28.70
C LEU A 52 0.43 15.25 -28.14
N ARG A 53 0.49 15.39 -26.82
CA ARG A 53 0.73 16.67 -26.15
C ARG A 53 2.11 17.24 -26.41
N TYR A 54 3.17 16.42 -26.31
CA TYR A 54 4.54 16.91 -26.37
C TYR A 54 5.11 16.98 -27.80
N PHE A 55 4.69 16.07 -28.69
CA PHE A 55 5.23 16.04 -30.07
C PHE A 55 4.34 16.74 -31.08
N PHE A 56 3.01 16.73 -30.85
CA PHE A 56 2.05 17.25 -31.80
C PHE A 56 1.29 18.50 -31.30
N ASN A 57 1.57 18.96 -30.04
CA ASN A 57 0.88 20.08 -29.40
C ASN A 57 -0.66 19.97 -29.46
N THR A 58 -1.18 18.74 -29.38
CA THR A 58 -2.61 18.46 -29.40
C THR A 58 -2.97 17.59 -28.20
N GLY A 59 -4.22 17.66 -27.74
CA GLY A 59 -4.75 16.84 -26.66
C GLY A 59 -5.67 15.73 -27.18
N LEU A 60 -5.67 14.58 -26.54
CA LEU A 60 -6.68 13.56 -26.76
C LEU A 60 -7.87 13.86 -25.85
N ILE A 61 -8.96 14.42 -26.45
CA ILE A 61 -10.18 14.73 -25.71
C ILE A 61 -10.72 13.43 -25.09
N GLY A 62 -11.03 13.45 -23.79
CA GLY A 62 -11.55 12.30 -23.07
C GLY A 62 -10.51 11.27 -22.60
N ALA A 63 -9.22 11.43 -22.93
CA ALA A 63 -8.19 10.48 -22.47
C ALA A 63 -8.11 10.37 -20.93
N GLU A 64 -8.28 11.48 -20.24
CA GLU A 64 -8.29 11.53 -18.79
C GLU A 64 -9.47 10.76 -18.21
N ASP A 65 -10.69 11.05 -18.68
CA ASP A 65 -11.90 10.37 -18.23
C ASP A 65 -11.87 8.88 -18.59
N PHE A 66 -11.42 8.54 -19.80
CA PHE A 66 -11.29 7.14 -20.20
C PHE A 66 -10.25 6.40 -19.33
N GLY A 67 -9.13 7.04 -19.00
CA GLY A 67 -8.14 6.52 -18.07
C GLY A 67 -8.75 6.26 -16.68
N ILE A 68 -9.53 7.21 -16.15
CA ILE A 68 -10.23 7.05 -14.87
C ILE A 68 -11.21 5.87 -14.92
N TRP A 69 -11.99 5.73 -16.00
CA TRP A 69 -12.93 4.61 -16.13
C TRP A 69 -12.23 3.26 -16.22
N LEU A 70 -11.14 3.17 -16.99
CA LEU A 70 -10.28 1.98 -17.01
C LEU A 70 -9.69 1.66 -15.65
N HIS A 71 -9.33 2.69 -14.87
CA HIS A 71 -8.81 2.49 -13.52
C HIS A 71 -9.88 1.94 -12.56
N VAL A 72 -11.10 2.47 -12.60
CA VAL A 72 -12.24 1.93 -11.83
C VAL A 72 -12.53 0.48 -12.24
N ALA A 73 -12.51 0.18 -13.54
CA ALA A 73 -12.65 -1.18 -14.05
C ALA A 73 -11.53 -2.10 -13.55
N LEU A 74 -10.28 -1.62 -13.58
CA LEU A 74 -9.11 -2.35 -13.06
C LEU A 74 -9.28 -2.71 -11.59
N ILE A 75 -9.72 -1.75 -10.76
CA ILE A 75 -9.98 -1.97 -9.33
C ILE A 75 -11.08 -3.02 -9.15
N SER A 76 -12.18 -2.88 -9.87
CA SER A 76 -13.34 -3.78 -9.74
C SER A 76 -13.05 -5.22 -10.16
N ILE A 77 -12.26 -5.42 -11.22
CA ILE A 77 -11.84 -6.74 -11.71
C ILE A 77 -10.70 -7.34 -10.89
N GLY A 78 -9.79 -6.50 -10.39
CA GLY A 78 -8.62 -6.94 -9.63
C GLY A 78 -8.88 -7.15 -8.13
N ALA A 79 -9.89 -6.48 -7.56
CA ALA A 79 -10.20 -6.59 -6.13
C ALA A 79 -10.47 -8.05 -5.66
N PRO A 80 -11.22 -8.90 -6.37
CA PRO A 80 -11.41 -10.29 -6.00
C PRO A 80 -10.11 -11.08 -5.91
N LEU A 81 -9.11 -10.78 -6.75
CA LEU A 81 -7.80 -11.43 -6.76
C LEU A 81 -6.99 -11.12 -5.50
N SER A 82 -7.23 -9.97 -4.88
CA SER A 82 -6.53 -9.57 -3.66
C SER A 82 -6.97 -10.34 -2.42
N LEU A 83 -8.19 -10.95 -2.42
CA LEU A 83 -8.76 -11.65 -1.26
C LEU A 83 -7.86 -12.77 -0.73
N ASN A 84 -7.12 -13.45 -1.61
CA ASN A 84 -6.28 -14.60 -1.29
C ASN A 84 -4.81 -14.26 -1.10
N SER A 85 -4.46 -13.00 -1.21
CA SER A 85 -3.08 -12.53 -1.14
C SER A 85 -2.80 -11.79 0.16
N ALA A 86 -1.52 -11.63 0.50
CA ALA A 86 -1.09 -10.72 1.57
C ALA A 86 -1.55 -9.26 1.32
N LEU A 87 -1.98 -8.97 0.09
CA LEU A 87 -2.49 -7.67 -0.34
C LEU A 87 -3.90 -7.35 0.18
N ALA A 88 -4.62 -8.35 0.72
CA ALA A 88 -5.92 -8.11 1.37
C ALA A 88 -5.83 -7.22 2.62
N MET A 89 -4.60 -6.88 3.05
CA MET A 89 -4.32 -6.01 4.20
C MET A 89 -5.13 -6.44 5.43
N ARG A 90 -4.99 -7.72 5.83
CA ARG A 90 -5.66 -8.30 6.99
C ARG A 90 -4.81 -8.18 8.24
N LEU A 91 -5.43 -7.90 9.36
CA LEU A 91 -4.75 -7.78 10.64
C LEU A 91 -4.80 -9.10 11.43
N ASP A 92 -3.89 -10.02 11.15
CA ASP A 92 -3.92 -11.38 11.73
C ASP A 92 -3.49 -11.46 13.21
N VAL A 93 -2.93 -10.37 13.77
CA VAL A 93 -2.29 -10.40 15.09
C VAL A 93 -3.26 -10.74 16.21
N PHE A 94 -4.44 -10.13 16.20
CA PHE A 94 -5.44 -10.41 17.23
C PHE A 94 -5.96 -11.85 17.13
N ILE A 95 -6.12 -12.38 15.92
CA ILE A 95 -6.56 -13.76 15.70
C ILE A 95 -5.53 -14.76 16.27
N ARG A 96 -4.24 -14.49 16.14
CA ARG A 96 -3.18 -15.34 16.69
C ARG A 96 -3.16 -15.42 18.22
N LEU A 97 -3.78 -14.46 18.90
CA LEU A 97 -3.91 -14.44 20.36
C LEU A 97 -5.15 -15.22 20.85
N LEU A 98 -6.07 -15.57 19.93
CA LEU A 98 -7.31 -16.25 20.27
C LEU A 98 -7.09 -17.77 20.43
N PRO A 99 -7.87 -18.42 21.35
CA PRO A 99 -7.90 -19.87 21.44
C PRO A 99 -8.33 -20.50 20.11
N ALA A 100 -7.73 -21.64 19.73
CA ALA A 100 -8.03 -22.33 18.47
C ALA A 100 -9.53 -22.64 18.25
N ARG A 101 -10.30 -22.78 19.34
CA ARG A 101 -11.75 -23.02 19.28
C ARG A 101 -12.56 -21.84 18.70
N LEU A 102 -12.04 -20.59 18.79
CA LEU A 102 -12.71 -19.38 18.30
C LEU A 102 -12.33 -19.04 16.86
N LEU A 103 -11.25 -19.61 16.33
CA LEU A 103 -10.76 -19.33 14.97
C LEU A 103 -11.81 -19.53 13.86
N PRO A 104 -12.64 -20.62 13.89
CA PRO A 104 -13.67 -20.79 12.85
C PRO A 104 -14.74 -19.67 12.92
N ALA A 105 -15.11 -19.23 14.11
CA ALA A 105 -16.10 -18.18 14.28
C ALA A 105 -15.59 -16.81 13.80
N THR A 106 -14.33 -16.47 14.10
CA THR A 106 -13.71 -15.23 13.60
C THR A 106 -13.63 -15.20 12.09
N GLN A 107 -13.33 -16.34 11.44
CA GLN A 107 -13.32 -16.43 9.97
C GLN A 107 -14.72 -16.20 9.37
N VAL A 108 -15.77 -16.81 9.95
CA VAL A 108 -17.15 -16.56 9.49
C VAL A 108 -17.49 -15.09 9.62
N LEU A 109 -17.17 -14.46 10.74
CA LEU A 109 -17.43 -13.03 10.95
C LEU A 109 -16.63 -12.13 10.01
N ALA A 110 -15.36 -12.46 9.73
CA ALA A 110 -14.57 -11.76 8.71
C ALA A 110 -15.21 -11.88 7.31
N ASP A 111 -15.67 -13.08 6.96
CA ASP A 111 -16.37 -13.32 5.70
C ASP A 111 -17.72 -12.57 5.64
N VAL A 112 -18.42 -12.35 6.78
CA VAL A 112 -19.63 -11.50 6.86
C VAL A 112 -19.31 -10.07 6.43
N PHE A 113 -18.21 -9.47 6.90
CA PHE A 113 -17.78 -8.14 6.46
C PHE A 113 -17.51 -8.11 4.94
N THR A 114 -16.89 -9.16 4.41
CA THR A 114 -16.61 -9.27 2.97
C THR A 114 -17.91 -9.40 2.17
N VAL A 115 -18.85 -10.23 2.62
CA VAL A 115 -20.16 -10.41 1.98
C VAL A 115 -20.96 -9.10 2.02
N LEU A 116 -21.02 -8.43 3.17
CA LEU A 116 -21.74 -7.16 3.31
C LEU A 116 -21.15 -6.11 2.38
N ALA A 117 -19.85 -5.94 2.35
CA ALA A 117 -19.18 -5.01 1.43
C ALA A 117 -19.46 -5.34 -0.04
N ALA A 118 -19.40 -6.61 -0.40
CA ALA A 118 -19.68 -7.05 -1.77
C ALA A 118 -21.15 -6.80 -2.17
N MET A 119 -22.11 -6.99 -1.25
CA MET A 119 -23.53 -6.68 -1.48
C MET A 119 -23.76 -5.18 -1.65
N ILE A 120 -23.12 -4.34 -0.83
CA ILE A 120 -23.17 -2.88 -0.97
C ILE A 120 -22.68 -2.44 -2.36
N LEU A 121 -21.55 -3.00 -2.83
CA LEU A 121 -21.04 -2.70 -4.17
C LEU A 121 -21.97 -3.19 -5.27
N LEU A 122 -22.57 -4.38 -5.11
CA LEU A 122 -23.46 -5.00 -6.10
C LEU A 122 -24.80 -4.26 -6.20
N PHE A 123 -25.50 -4.13 -5.09
CA PHE A 123 -26.86 -3.57 -5.08
C PHE A 123 -26.84 -2.05 -5.08
N GLY A 124 -26.02 -1.41 -4.24
CA GLY A 124 -25.86 0.04 -4.25
C GLY A 124 -25.29 0.56 -5.57
N GLY A 125 -24.38 -0.21 -6.22
CA GLY A 125 -23.93 0.06 -7.57
C GLY A 125 -25.06 0.01 -8.58
N SER A 126 -25.95 -1.00 -8.52
CA SER A 126 -27.12 -1.13 -9.40
C SER A 126 -28.17 -0.05 -9.15
N GLU A 127 -28.36 0.37 -7.91
CA GLU A 127 -29.27 1.46 -7.54
C GLU A 127 -28.82 2.80 -8.12
N ILE A 128 -27.53 3.16 -7.95
CA ILE A 128 -26.96 4.36 -8.58
C ILE A 128 -27.08 4.32 -10.11
N MET A 129 -26.83 3.17 -10.74
CA MET A 129 -27.02 3.03 -12.17
C MET A 129 -28.44 3.40 -12.61
N SER A 130 -29.46 3.06 -11.81
CA SER A 130 -30.85 3.38 -12.10
C SER A 130 -31.19 4.87 -11.91
N MET A 131 -30.46 5.55 -10.99
CA MET A 131 -30.66 6.97 -10.68
C MET A 131 -29.91 7.91 -11.62
N LEU A 132 -28.76 7.47 -12.16
CA LEU A 132 -27.91 8.30 -13.03
C LEU A 132 -28.37 8.24 -14.47
N GLY A 133 -29.08 9.30 -14.88
CA GLY A 133 -29.32 9.62 -16.27
C GLY A 133 -28.29 10.65 -16.75
N GLY A 134 -27.53 10.33 -17.78
CA GLY A 134 -26.57 11.27 -18.35
C GLY A 134 -25.50 10.57 -19.18
N ILE A 135 -24.86 11.37 -20.02
CA ILE A 135 -23.82 10.92 -20.94
C ILE A 135 -22.56 11.70 -20.55
N SER A 136 -21.42 11.02 -20.40
CA SER A 136 -20.13 11.66 -20.20
C SER A 136 -19.87 12.67 -21.32
N PRO A 137 -19.64 13.95 -21.02
CA PRO A 137 -19.46 14.98 -22.04
C PRO A 137 -18.24 14.73 -22.95
N THR A 138 -17.24 14.02 -22.42
CA THR A 138 -15.96 13.78 -23.08
C THR A 138 -15.93 12.45 -23.83
N LEU A 139 -16.60 11.40 -23.28
CA LEU A 139 -16.59 10.05 -23.86
C LEU A 139 -17.82 9.75 -24.72
N GLY A 140 -18.91 10.51 -24.56
CA GLY A 140 -20.17 10.27 -25.29
C GLY A 140 -20.88 8.97 -24.88
N VAL A 141 -20.51 8.35 -23.76
CA VAL A 141 -21.11 7.12 -23.23
C VAL A 141 -21.84 7.37 -21.91
N PRO A 142 -22.85 6.55 -21.56
CA PRO A 142 -23.62 6.74 -20.35
C PRO A 142 -22.77 6.67 -19.07
N GLU A 143 -22.94 7.62 -18.15
CA GLU A 143 -22.22 7.73 -16.89
C GLU A 143 -22.42 6.50 -15.98
N TRP A 144 -23.57 5.84 -16.04
CA TRP A 144 -23.88 4.68 -15.22
C TRP A 144 -22.91 3.50 -15.43
N ILE A 145 -22.23 3.41 -16.60
CA ILE A 145 -21.27 2.34 -16.90
C ILE A 145 -20.13 2.31 -15.88
N ARG A 146 -19.64 3.49 -15.47
CA ARG A 146 -18.57 3.62 -14.47
C ARG A 146 -18.97 3.00 -13.12
N PHE A 147 -20.22 3.19 -12.70
CA PHE A 147 -20.75 2.61 -11.47
C PHE A 147 -21.07 1.13 -11.61
N GLY A 148 -21.43 0.69 -12.82
CA GLY A 148 -21.65 -0.71 -13.14
C GLY A 148 -20.42 -1.60 -12.92
N PHE A 149 -19.21 -1.06 -13.09
CA PHE A 149 -18.00 -1.81 -12.78
C PHE A 149 -17.95 -2.24 -11.32
N LEU A 150 -18.43 -1.41 -10.37
CA LEU A 150 -18.44 -1.77 -8.95
C LEU A 150 -19.44 -2.89 -8.66
N GLY A 151 -20.62 -2.86 -9.31
CA GLY A 151 -21.59 -3.93 -9.20
C GLY A 151 -21.02 -5.27 -9.69
N VAL A 152 -20.31 -5.25 -10.83
CA VAL A 152 -19.58 -6.43 -11.33
C VAL A 152 -18.49 -6.86 -10.34
N GLY A 153 -17.72 -5.91 -9.78
CA GLY A 153 -16.70 -6.18 -8.77
C GLY A 153 -17.26 -6.84 -7.51
N GLY A 154 -18.39 -6.33 -6.99
CA GLY A 154 -19.10 -6.92 -5.84
C GLY A 154 -19.56 -8.35 -6.13
N MET A 155 -20.15 -8.60 -7.31
CA MET A 155 -20.53 -9.95 -7.74
C MET A 155 -19.32 -10.89 -7.82
N LEU A 156 -18.22 -10.44 -8.40
CA LEU A 156 -16.99 -11.24 -8.52
C LEU A 156 -16.37 -11.56 -7.15
N ILE A 157 -16.41 -10.61 -6.21
CA ILE A 157 -15.96 -10.82 -4.82
C ILE A 157 -16.79 -11.95 -4.17
N LEU A 158 -18.12 -11.94 -4.31
CA LEU A 158 -18.99 -13.00 -3.78
C LEU A 158 -18.70 -14.37 -4.40
N VAL A 159 -18.52 -14.42 -5.73
CA VAL A 159 -18.21 -15.66 -6.44
C VAL A 159 -16.85 -16.22 -6.01
N VAL A 160 -15.81 -15.40 -5.97
CA VAL A 160 -14.46 -15.83 -5.57
C VAL A 160 -14.44 -16.28 -4.11
N LEU A 161 -15.07 -15.54 -3.20
CA LEU A 161 -15.18 -15.93 -1.79
C LEU A 161 -15.89 -17.28 -1.63
N LEU A 162 -17.04 -17.46 -2.30
CA LEU A 162 -17.80 -18.71 -2.25
C LEU A 162 -16.95 -19.89 -2.75
N LEU A 163 -16.35 -19.77 -3.93
CA LEU A 163 -15.53 -20.82 -4.53
C LEU A 163 -14.31 -21.16 -3.67
N GLN A 164 -13.68 -20.15 -3.08
CA GLN A 164 -12.55 -20.33 -2.18
C GLN A 164 -12.94 -21.17 -0.95
N ARG A 165 -14.02 -20.78 -0.26
CA ARG A 165 -14.47 -21.49 0.94
C ARG A 165 -14.97 -22.90 0.63
N LEU A 166 -15.59 -23.11 -0.56
CA LEU A 166 -15.95 -24.43 -1.03
C LEU A 166 -14.72 -25.29 -1.34
N ALA A 167 -13.69 -24.72 -1.95
CA ALA A 167 -12.42 -25.40 -2.22
C ALA A 167 -11.68 -25.81 -0.93
N GLU A 168 -11.83 -25.02 0.13
CA GLU A 168 -11.31 -25.31 1.48
C GLU A 168 -12.18 -26.35 2.25
N GLY A 169 -13.30 -26.81 1.67
CA GLY A 169 -14.24 -27.73 2.34
C GLY A 169 -15.13 -27.05 3.38
N ARG A 170 -15.26 -25.74 3.37
CA ARG A 170 -15.95 -24.90 4.36
C ARG A 170 -17.32 -24.42 3.86
N ALA A 171 -18.14 -25.33 3.31
CA ALA A 171 -19.46 -24.99 2.76
C ALA A 171 -20.42 -24.38 3.78
N LEU A 172 -20.53 -24.96 4.99
CA LEU A 172 -21.42 -24.46 6.03
C LEU A 172 -20.99 -23.06 6.57
N PRO A 173 -19.70 -22.82 6.90
CA PRO A 173 -19.22 -21.48 7.27
C PRO A 173 -19.52 -20.39 6.24
N VAL A 174 -19.30 -20.65 4.95
CA VAL A 174 -19.58 -19.61 3.92
C VAL A 174 -21.08 -19.38 3.75
N LEU A 175 -21.91 -20.43 3.86
CA LEU A 175 -23.36 -20.28 3.83
C LEU A 175 -23.86 -19.41 5.02
N MET A 176 -23.31 -19.65 6.22
CA MET A 176 -23.58 -18.81 7.38
C MET A 176 -23.17 -17.35 7.14
N ALA A 177 -22.00 -17.11 6.59
CA ALA A 177 -21.52 -15.78 6.26
C ALA A 177 -22.42 -15.08 5.23
N LEU A 178 -22.87 -15.80 4.19
CA LEU A 178 -23.82 -15.28 3.19
C LEU A 178 -25.17 -14.91 3.82
N VAL A 179 -25.73 -15.79 4.65
CA VAL A 179 -27.02 -15.52 5.33
C VAL A 179 -26.90 -14.35 6.29
N LEU A 180 -25.87 -14.30 7.12
CA LEU A 180 -25.66 -13.21 8.08
C LEU A 180 -25.35 -11.89 7.38
N GLY A 181 -24.51 -11.91 6.33
CA GLY A 181 -24.21 -10.72 5.53
C GLY A 181 -25.44 -10.17 4.82
N ALA A 182 -26.27 -11.04 4.24
CA ALA A 182 -27.54 -10.66 3.64
C ALA A 182 -28.54 -10.13 4.69
N ALA A 183 -28.62 -10.77 5.84
CA ALA A 183 -29.48 -10.29 6.94
C ALA A 183 -29.06 -8.90 7.44
N LEU A 184 -27.76 -8.63 7.54
CA LEU A 184 -27.25 -7.29 7.85
C LEU A 184 -27.56 -6.30 6.73
N TYR A 185 -27.36 -6.68 5.47
CA TYR A 185 -27.61 -5.80 4.34
C TYR A 185 -29.08 -5.36 4.27
N PHE A 186 -30.02 -6.27 4.39
CA PHE A 186 -31.46 -5.94 4.34
C PHE A 186 -32.00 -5.42 5.68
N GLY A 187 -31.35 -5.75 6.80
CA GLY A 187 -31.84 -5.37 8.14
C GLY A 187 -31.35 -4.01 8.61
N VAL A 188 -30.12 -3.59 8.26
CA VAL A 188 -29.54 -2.33 8.74
C VAL A 188 -30.39 -1.10 8.38
N PRO A 189 -30.93 -0.95 7.14
CA PRO A 189 -31.76 0.21 6.80
C PRO A 189 -33.10 0.28 7.55
N GLU A 190 -33.61 -0.87 8.03
CA GLU A 190 -34.87 -0.94 8.77
C GLU A 190 -34.71 -0.65 10.28
N ILE A 191 -33.46 -0.60 10.75
CA ILE A 191 -33.10 -0.39 12.14
C ILE A 191 -32.67 1.06 12.31
N PHE A 192 -33.39 1.80 13.15
CA PHE A 192 -32.95 3.11 13.61
C PHE A 192 -32.73 3.07 15.12
N ILE A 193 -31.49 3.30 15.52
CA ILE A 193 -31.11 3.37 16.95
C ILE A 193 -30.86 4.85 17.24
N ASP A 194 -31.80 5.46 17.96
CA ASP A 194 -31.62 6.82 18.46
C ASP A 194 -30.51 6.83 19.52
N SER A 195 -29.42 7.49 19.21
CA SER A 195 -28.25 7.55 20.06
C SER A 195 -27.77 8.99 20.17
N GLU A 196 -27.46 9.44 21.39
CA GLU A 196 -26.83 10.74 21.64
C GLU A 196 -25.35 10.77 21.11
N LEU A 197 -24.80 9.62 20.75
CA LEU A 197 -23.42 9.49 20.26
C LEU A 197 -23.37 9.68 18.74
N PRO A 198 -22.31 10.31 18.21
CA PRO A 198 -22.20 10.58 16.79
C PRO A 198 -22.05 9.29 15.97
N PRO A 199 -22.64 9.21 14.76
CA PRO A 199 -22.51 8.06 13.85
C PRO A 199 -21.07 7.64 13.55
N SER A 200 -20.13 8.58 13.54
CA SER A 200 -18.70 8.32 13.34
C SER A 200 -18.08 7.43 14.43
N LEU A 201 -18.62 7.44 15.65
CA LEU A 201 -18.17 6.53 16.70
C LEU A 201 -18.54 5.08 16.36
N PHE A 202 -19.77 4.83 15.92
CA PHE A 202 -20.23 3.49 15.53
C PHE A 202 -19.52 3.02 14.26
N LEU A 203 -19.26 3.93 13.32
CA LEU A 203 -18.40 3.70 12.17
C LEU A 203 -17.01 3.20 12.61
N ALA A 204 -16.37 3.92 13.54
CA ALA A 204 -15.03 3.56 14.04
C ALA A 204 -15.04 2.22 14.79
N LEU A 205 -16.07 1.96 15.61
CA LEU A 205 -16.22 0.70 16.34
C LEU A 205 -16.46 -0.49 15.39
N ALA A 206 -17.31 -0.33 14.36
CA ALA A 206 -17.56 -1.37 13.38
C ALA A 206 -16.30 -1.66 12.53
N ALA A 207 -15.56 -0.63 12.11
CA ALA A 207 -14.29 -0.79 11.42
C ALA A 207 -13.25 -1.49 12.31
N ALA A 208 -13.12 -1.07 13.58
CA ALA A 208 -12.22 -1.71 14.55
C ALA A 208 -12.58 -3.19 14.77
N LEU A 209 -13.89 -3.50 14.86
CA LEU A 209 -14.35 -4.89 14.95
C LEU A 209 -13.93 -5.70 13.72
N GLY A 210 -14.15 -5.18 12.51
CA GLY A 210 -13.70 -5.82 11.28
C GLY A 210 -12.19 -6.09 11.28
N LEU A 211 -11.38 -5.13 11.75
CA LEU A 211 -9.93 -5.28 11.89
C LEU A 211 -9.54 -6.36 12.88
N VAL A 212 -10.14 -6.38 14.07
CA VAL A 212 -9.88 -7.39 15.11
C VAL A 212 -10.23 -8.80 14.61
N LEU A 213 -11.27 -8.91 13.77
CA LEU A 213 -11.70 -10.17 13.14
C LEU A 213 -10.85 -10.54 11.90
N ALA A 214 -9.85 -9.74 11.52
CA ALA A 214 -9.05 -9.85 10.29
C ALA A 214 -9.87 -9.88 9.00
N ALA A 215 -10.97 -9.12 8.95
CA ALA A 215 -11.61 -8.84 7.69
C ALA A 215 -10.66 -8.01 6.79
N PRO A 216 -10.74 -8.15 5.45
CA PRO A 216 -9.99 -7.28 4.55
C PRO A 216 -10.34 -5.82 4.82
N LEU A 217 -9.33 -4.96 4.94
CA LEU A 217 -9.48 -3.60 5.45
C LEU A 217 -10.47 -2.76 4.63
N ALA A 218 -10.39 -2.83 3.31
CA ALA A 218 -11.32 -2.11 2.43
C ALA A 218 -12.79 -2.56 2.65
N HIS A 219 -13.02 -3.85 2.87
CA HIS A 219 -14.35 -4.38 3.15
C HIS A 219 -14.84 -3.97 4.54
N ALA A 220 -13.94 -3.95 5.53
CA ALA A 220 -14.26 -3.48 6.88
C ALA A 220 -14.71 -2.01 6.88
N PHE A 221 -14.04 -1.14 6.12
CA PHE A 221 -14.41 0.27 6.01
C PHE A 221 -15.76 0.47 5.33
N LEU A 222 -16.02 -0.24 4.24
CA LEU A 222 -17.27 -0.13 3.52
C LEU A 222 -18.45 -0.65 4.34
N ALA A 223 -18.28 -1.81 4.97
CA ALA A 223 -19.28 -2.39 5.89
C ALA A 223 -19.55 -1.48 7.10
N ALA A 224 -18.51 -0.86 7.66
CA ALA A 224 -18.65 0.07 8.78
C ALA A 224 -19.44 1.32 8.39
N ALA A 225 -19.18 1.89 7.20
CA ALA A 225 -19.94 3.02 6.69
C ALA A 225 -21.43 2.68 6.50
N TYR A 226 -21.72 1.46 6.08
CA TYR A 226 -23.09 0.97 5.94
C TYR A 226 -23.78 0.76 7.30
N VAL A 227 -23.10 0.12 8.23
CA VAL A 227 -23.63 -0.11 9.60
C VAL A 227 -23.94 1.21 10.31
N ALA A 228 -23.19 2.27 10.05
CA ALA A 228 -23.44 3.59 10.61
C ALA A 228 -24.82 4.17 10.23
N ILE A 229 -25.48 3.68 9.16
CA ILE A 229 -26.82 4.09 8.75
C ILE A 229 -27.82 3.81 9.87
N ALA A 230 -27.74 2.66 10.56
CA ALA A 230 -28.61 2.32 11.67
C ALA A 230 -28.50 3.28 12.87
N PHE A 231 -27.43 4.05 12.95
CA PHE A 231 -27.14 5.03 14.00
C PHE A 231 -27.29 6.49 13.53
N GLY A 232 -28.11 6.71 12.49
CA GLY A 232 -28.44 8.05 12.02
C GLY A 232 -27.37 8.70 11.12
N SER A 233 -26.52 7.90 10.45
CA SER A 233 -25.60 8.44 9.44
C SER A 233 -26.36 9.21 8.36
N SER A 234 -25.86 10.40 8.01
CA SER A 234 -26.39 11.24 6.93
C SER A 234 -26.06 10.72 5.53
N LEU A 235 -25.29 9.64 5.42
CA LEU A 235 -24.83 9.06 4.16
C LEU A 235 -25.67 7.82 3.82
N PRO A 236 -26.69 7.92 2.93
CA PRO A 236 -27.48 6.76 2.52
C PRO A 236 -26.65 5.83 1.63
N GLU A 237 -27.10 4.59 1.44
CA GLU A 237 -26.36 3.57 0.67
C GLU A 237 -25.88 4.02 -0.71
N PRO A 238 -26.73 4.64 -1.59
CA PRO A 238 -26.24 5.09 -2.88
C PRO A 238 -25.12 6.11 -2.78
N ALA A 239 -25.14 6.98 -1.75
CA ALA A 239 -24.08 7.96 -1.52
C ALA A 239 -22.79 7.32 -1.02
N ILE A 240 -22.85 6.20 -0.27
CA ILE A 240 -21.68 5.40 0.10
C ILE A 240 -20.97 4.89 -1.15
N VAL A 241 -21.72 4.32 -2.10
CA VAL A 241 -21.15 3.81 -3.36
C VAL A 241 -20.64 4.96 -4.23
N ALA A 242 -21.38 6.07 -4.33
CA ALA A 242 -20.94 7.25 -5.07
C ALA A 242 -19.63 7.83 -4.53
N SER A 243 -19.52 7.94 -3.21
CA SER A 243 -18.30 8.41 -2.54
C SER A 243 -17.13 7.43 -2.76
N THR A 244 -17.41 6.13 -2.77
CA THR A 244 -16.40 5.10 -3.07
C THR A 244 -15.87 5.25 -4.50
N VAL A 245 -16.76 5.41 -5.50
CA VAL A 245 -16.36 5.68 -6.89
C VAL A 245 -15.58 6.97 -7.02
N ALA A 246 -16.03 8.04 -6.36
CA ALA A 246 -15.34 9.33 -6.37
C ALA A 246 -13.92 9.21 -5.79
N GLY A 247 -13.76 8.44 -4.71
CA GLY A 247 -12.45 8.12 -4.14
C GLY A 247 -11.51 7.43 -5.12
N MET A 248 -12.02 6.45 -5.90
CA MET A 248 -11.26 5.71 -6.93
C MET A 248 -11.01 6.52 -8.20
N SER A 249 -11.81 7.56 -8.47
CA SER A 249 -11.82 8.29 -9.73
C SER A 249 -10.86 9.48 -9.78
N LYS A 250 -9.96 9.62 -8.82
CA LYS A 250 -8.96 10.69 -8.84
C LYS A 250 -7.86 10.37 -9.85
N PHE A 251 -7.62 11.25 -10.82
CA PHE A 251 -6.61 11.06 -11.89
C PHE A 251 -5.21 10.76 -11.36
N LEU A 252 -4.85 11.32 -10.21
CA LEU A 252 -3.58 11.08 -9.55
C LEU A 252 -3.34 9.60 -9.22
N LEU A 253 -4.39 8.83 -8.95
CA LEU A 253 -4.30 7.41 -8.59
C LEU A 253 -3.82 6.53 -9.74
N LEU A 254 -3.94 6.99 -10.99
CA LEU A 254 -3.40 6.29 -12.16
C LEU A 254 -1.88 6.13 -12.09
N ALA A 255 -1.19 6.94 -11.29
CA ALA A 255 0.24 6.80 -11.07
C ALA A 255 0.60 5.51 -10.31
N ILE A 256 -0.28 5.01 -9.42
CA ILE A 256 -0.01 3.84 -8.58
C ILE A 256 0.24 2.58 -9.41
N PRO A 257 -0.67 2.15 -10.32
CA PRO A 257 -0.44 0.96 -11.14
C PRO A 257 0.81 1.06 -12.01
N PHE A 258 1.16 2.26 -12.48
CA PHE A 258 2.35 2.45 -13.30
C PHE A 258 3.64 2.35 -12.49
N PHE A 259 3.69 2.90 -11.28
CA PHE A 259 4.86 2.75 -10.41
C PHE A 259 5.04 1.31 -9.94
N LEU A 260 3.95 0.60 -9.60
CA LEU A 260 4.00 -0.82 -9.26
C LEU A 260 4.53 -1.66 -10.43
N LEU A 261 4.04 -1.39 -11.64
CA LEU A 261 4.52 -2.05 -12.84
C LEU A 261 6.01 -1.76 -13.10
N ALA A 262 6.41 -0.49 -12.98
CA ALA A 262 7.79 -0.09 -13.16
C ALA A 262 8.74 -0.80 -12.19
N GLY A 263 8.37 -0.89 -10.91
CA GLY A 263 9.14 -1.59 -9.88
C GLY A 263 9.27 -3.10 -10.13
N GLY A 264 8.14 -3.76 -10.45
CA GLY A 264 8.13 -5.19 -10.78
C GLY A 264 8.98 -5.53 -12.00
N LEU A 265 8.88 -4.72 -13.06
CA LEU A 265 9.69 -4.90 -14.29
C LEU A 265 11.16 -4.60 -14.08
N LEU A 266 11.53 -3.61 -13.28
CA LEU A 266 12.93 -3.34 -12.97
C LEU A 266 13.56 -4.51 -12.24
N THR A 267 12.84 -5.12 -11.31
CA THR A 267 13.29 -6.31 -10.58
C THR A 267 13.49 -7.49 -11.53
N SER A 268 12.50 -7.78 -12.38
CA SER A 268 12.55 -8.92 -13.32
C SER A 268 13.54 -8.73 -14.47
N SER A 269 13.89 -7.48 -14.83
CA SER A 269 14.88 -7.17 -15.87
C SER A 269 16.34 -7.47 -15.47
N GLY A 270 16.60 -7.77 -14.18
CA GLY A 270 17.95 -7.98 -13.66
C GLY A 270 18.76 -6.69 -13.43
N VAL A 271 18.19 -5.53 -13.72
CA VAL A 271 18.85 -4.22 -13.50
C VAL A 271 19.12 -3.99 -12.01
N ALA A 272 18.28 -4.54 -11.11
CA ALA A 272 18.51 -4.52 -9.67
C ALA A 272 19.90 -5.08 -9.28
N ASN A 273 20.36 -6.16 -9.93
CA ASN A 273 21.69 -6.74 -9.68
C ASN A 273 22.84 -5.80 -10.07
N GLN A 274 22.61 -4.90 -11.02
CA GLN A 274 23.61 -3.90 -11.42
C GLN A 274 23.79 -2.83 -10.35
N LEU A 275 22.70 -2.43 -9.68
CA LEU A 275 22.76 -1.55 -8.51
C LEU A 275 23.55 -2.18 -7.36
N VAL A 276 23.35 -3.48 -7.09
CA VAL A 276 24.13 -4.22 -6.09
C VAL A 276 25.62 -4.16 -6.40
N ARG A 277 26.01 -4.44 -7.64
CA ARG A 277 27.42 -4.37 -8.08
C ARG A 277 28.00 -2.98 -7.94
N PHE A 278 27.25 -1.95 -8.32
CA PHE A 278 27.67 -0.57 -8.18
C PHE A 278 27.86 -0.20 -6.69
N ALA A 279 26.91 -0.50 -5.84
CA ALA A 279 26.98 -0.25 -4.40
C ALA A 279 28.17 -0.99 -3.76
N ALA A 280 28.38 -2.28 -4.09
CA ALA A 280 29.51 -3.08 -3.60
C ALA A 280 30.87 -2.49 -4.02
N SER A 281 30.99 -2.05 -5.28
CA SER A 281 32.21 -1.43 -5.78
C SER A 281 32.56 -0.11 -5.10
N THR A 282 31.53 0.61 -4.59
CA THR A 282 31.67 1.95 -4.01
C THR A 282 31.96 1.89 -2.51
N VAL A 283 31.18 1.13 -1.74
CA VAL A 283 31.24 1.13 -0.26
C VAL A 283 31.70 -0.21 0.33
N GLY A 284 31.74 -1.29 -0.44
CA GLY A 284 32.01 -2.65 0.05
C GLY A 284 33.36 -2.83 0.73
N HIS A 285 34.36 -2.02 0.40
CA HIS A 285 35.69 -2.07 0.98
C HIS A 285 35.82 -1.34 2.33
N ARG A 286 34.76 -0.65 2.78
CA ARG A 286 34.77 0.08 4.06
C ARG A 286 34.41 -0.84 5.23
N ARG A 287 34.58 -0.34 6.45
CA ARG A 287 34.07 -1.00 7.65
C ARG A 287 32.59 -1.26 7.52
N ALA A 288 32.11 -2.47 7.88
CA ALA A 288 30.75 -2.93 7.64
C ALA A 288 30.34 -2.88 6.14
N GLY A 289 31.31 -3.02 5.21
CA GLY A 289 31.15 -2.72 3.80
C GLY A 289 29.99 -3.42 3.12
N LEU A 290 29.72 -4.70 3.44
CA LEU A 290 28.62 -5.44 2.83
C LEU A 290 27.26 -4.97 3.37
N ALA A 291 27.18 -4.61 4.67
CA ALA A 291 25.96 -4.01 5.24
C ALA A 291 25.71 -2.60 4.70
N GLN A 292 26.78 -1.79 4.48
CA GLN A 292 26.67 -0.50 3.82
C GLN A 292 26.28 -0.66 2.33
N THR A 293 26.71 -1.74 1.69
CA THR A 293 26.28 -2.10 0.33
C THR A 293 24.78 -2.38 0.31
N THR A 294 24.27 -3.13 1.30
CA THR A 294 22.83 -3.39 1.44
C THR A 294 22.05 -2.08 1.58
N LEU A 295 22.49 -1.17 2.47
CA LEU A 295 21.87 0.13 2.65
C LEU A 295 21.89 0.95 1.35
N LEU A 296 23.06 1.10 0.72
CA LEU A 296 23.17 1.90 -0.51
C LEU A 296 22.33 1.30 -1.63
N THR A 297 22.29 -0.03 -1.75
CA THR A 297 21.41 -0.69 -2.72
C THR A 297 19.95 -0.41 -2.43
N SER A 298 19.50 -0.48 -1.16
CA SER A 298 18.13 -0.14 -0.79
C SER A 298 17.80 1.30 -1.14
N VAL A 299 18.67 2.26 -0.85
CA VAL A 299 18.48 3.68 -1.24
C VAL A 299 18.32 3.83 -2.75
N LEU A 300 19.15 3.17 -3.53
CA LEU A 300 19.11 3.25 -4.99
C LEU A 300 17.92 2.49 -5.58
N PHE A 301 17.54 1.39 -4.96
CA PHE A 301 16.41 0.56 -5.38
C PHE A 301 15.06 1.16 -4.98
N SER A 302 15.01 1.94 -3.88
CA SER A 302 13.82 2.66 -3.45
C SER A 302 13.25 3.55 -4.56
N GLY A 303 14.13 4.19 -5.33
CA GLY A 303 13.74 4.96 -6.52
C GLY A 303 13.07 4.14 -7.63
N ALA A 304 12.93 2.83 -7.46
CA ALA A 304 12.46 1.92 -8.49
C ALA A 304 11.29 1.02 -8.05
N SER A 305 11.28 0.56 -6.79
CA SER A 305 10.35 -0.48 -6.32
C SER A 305 9.04 0.10 -5.78
N GLY A 306 9.10 1.16 -4.98
CA GLY A 306 7.93 1.76 -4.32
C GLY A 306 7.23 0.83 -3.30
N SER A 307 7.81 -0.35 -2.99
CA SER A 307 7.26 -1.33 -2.06
C SER A 307 8.30 -1.86 -1.07
N SER A 308 8.22 -1.42 0.17
CA SER A 308 9.12 -1.87 1.25
C SER A 308 9.07 -3.38 1.48
N VAL A 309 7.92 -4.02 1.27
CA VAL A 309 7.73 -5.47 1.39
C VAL A 309 8.52 -6.19 0.30
N ALA A 310 8.40 -5.75 -0.95
CA ALA A 310 9.14 -6.32 -2.08
C ALA A 310 10.65 -6.15 -1.89
N ASN A 311 11.10 -4.98 -1.43
CA ASN A 311 12.50 -4.71 -1.16
C ASN A 311 13.04 -5.57 0.00
N ALA A 312 12.27 -5.75 1.08
CA ALA A 312 12.63 -6.63 2.19
C ALA A 312 12.78 -8.09 1.75
N ALA A 313 11.85 -8.60 0.92
CA ALA A 313 11.92 -9.95 0.38
C ALA A 313 13.10 -10.14 -0.57
N PHE A 314 13.35 -9.18 -1.49
CA PHE A 314 14.52 -9.16 -2.37
C PHE A 314 15.82 -9.11 -1.56
N GLY A 315 15.92 -8.22 -0.60
CA GLY A 315 17.09 -8.08 0.27
C GLY A 315 17.35 -9.35 1.08
N ALA A 316 16.28 -9.96 1.63
CA ALA A 316 16.37 -11.20 2.40
C ALA A 316 16.86 -12.39 1.55
N SER A 317 16.41 -12.50 0.31
CA SER A 317 16.85 -13.57 -0.60
C SER A 317 18.25 -13.34 -1.17
N THR A 318 18.64 -12.08 -1.39
CA THR A 318 19.88 -11.71 -2.09
C THR A 318 21.03 -11.42 -1.13
N PHE A 319 20.81 -10.57 -0.11
CA PHE A 319 21.88 -10.10 0.76
C PHE A 319 22.09 -10.93 2.02
N GLN A 320 21.02 -11.53 2.59
CA GLN A 320 21.15 -12.26 3.84
C GLN A 320 22.13 -13.44 3.75
N PRO A 321 22.09 -14.30 2.72
CA PRO A 321 23.06 -15.39 2.58
C PRO A 321 24.51 -14.88 2.45
N GLU A 322 24.72 -13.79 1.70
CA GLU A 322 26.04 -13.20 1.52
C GLU A 322 26.58 -12.53 2.80
N LEU A 323 25.71 -11.83 3.54
CA LEU A 323 26.06 -11.25 4.83
C LEU A 323 26.51 -12.34 5.81
N VAL A 324 25.73 -13.42 5.94
CA VAL A 324 26.05 -14.55 6.83
C VAL A 324 27.36 -15.23 6.43
N LYS A 325 27.59 -15.46 5.14
CA LYS A 325 28.84 -16.03 4.63
C LYS A 325 30.06 -15.16 4.96
N HIS A 326 29.90 -13.85 5.09
CA HIS A 326 30.95 -12.91 5.47
C HIS A 326 30.99 -12.64 6.99
N GLY A 327 30.38 -13.50 7.81
CA GLY A 327 30.53 -13.49 9.27
C GLY A 327 29.53 -12.60 10.01
N TYR A 328 28.46 -12.12 9.35
CA TYR A 328 27.40 -11.42 10.06
C TYR A 328 26.50 -12.42 10.79
N PRO A 329 26.12 -12.16 12.05
CA PRO A 329 25.11 -12.95 12.73
C PRO A 329 23.81 -12.97 11.91
N PRO A 330 23.15 -14.12 11.71
CA PRO A 330 21.96 -14.21 10.85
C PRO A 330 20.84 -13.22 11.23
N ALA A 331 20.60 -13.05 12.54
CA ALA A 331 19.59 -12.09 13.01
C ALA A 331 19.97 -10.63 12.72
N GLN A 332 21.27 -10.28 12.84
CA GLN A 332 21.75 -8.93 12.50
C GLN A 332 21.65 -8.67 11.00
N ALA A 333 22.02 -9.65 10.17
CA ALA A 333 21.86 -9.54 8.71
C ALA A 333 20.39 -9.29 8.31
N GLY A 334 19.46 -10.06 8.86
CA GLY A 334 18.03 -9.87 8.64
C GLY A 334 17.52 -8.52 9.15
N ALA A 335 17.97 -8.07 10.31
CA ALA A 335 17.60 -6.78 10.89
C ALA A 335 18.07 -5.59 10.04
N ILE A 336 19.29 -5.65 9.48
CA ILE A 336 19.80 -4.63 8.56
C ILE A 336 18.93 -4.55 7.32
N ILE A 337 18.57 -5.69 6.75
CA ILE A 337 17.73 -5.75 5.54
C ILE A 337 16.33 -5.15 5.82
N ALA A 338 15.70 -5.55 6.91
CA ALA A 338 14.40 -5.00 7.30
C ALA A 338 14.46 -3.47 7.50
N ALA A 339 15.48 -2.99 8.22
CA ALA A 339 15.66 -1.57 8.52
C ALA A 339 15.92 -0.73 7.26
N THR A 340 16.73 -1.23 6.33
CA THR A 340 17.03 -0.51 5.09
C THR A 340 15.84 -0.49 4.12
N SER A 341 14.95 -1.50 4.19
CA SER A 341 13.75 -1.56 3.36
C SER A 341 12.68 -0.52 3.73
N VAL A 342 12.76 0.08 4.93
CA VAL A 342 11.90 1.21 5.33
C VAL A 342 12.02 2.40 4.38
N LEU A 343 13.21 2.61 3.79
CA LEU A 343 13.49 3.73 2.90
C LEU A 343 12.67 3.72 1.62
N ASP A 344 12.17 2.57 1.20
CA ASP A 344 11.56 2.35 -0.10
C ASP A 344 10.25 3.12 -0.30
N ASN A 345 9.47 3.30 0.76
CA ASN A 345 8.24 4.10 0.71
C ASN A 345 8.47 5.58 1.10
N VAL A 346 9.70 5.99 1.42
CA VAL A 346 10.04 7.38 1.73
C VAL A 346 10.79 8.04 0.58
N ILE A 347 11.77 7.34 -0.01
CA ILE A 347 12.52 7.85 -1.19
C ILE A 347 11.65 7.73 -2.43
N PRO A 348 11.47 8.80 -3.24
CA PRO A 348 10.64 8.76 -4.46
C PRO A 348 11.13 7.77 -5.53
N PRO A 349 10.16 7.17 -6.29
CA PRO A 349 8.71 7.30 -6.19
C PRO A 349 8.12 6.55 -5.00
N SER A 350 7.22 7.19 -4.25
CA SER A 350 6.62 6.64 -3.04
C SER A 350 5.09 6.58 -3.16
N ILE A 351 4.55 5.38 -3.04
CA ILE A 351 3.09 5.16 -3.05
C ILE A 351 2.44 5.79 -1.81
N ALA A 352 3.13 5.78 -0.67
CA ALA A 352 2.62 6.37 0.57
C ALA A 352 2.36 7.89 0.41
N PHE A 353 3.27 8.63 -0.25
CA PHE A 353 3.05 10.04 -0.56
C PHE A 353 1.93 10.28 -1.57
N LEU A 354 1.72 9.38 -2.52
CA LEU A 354 0.57 9.47 -3.44
C LEU A 354 -0.76 9.28 -2.70
N ILE A 355 -0.83 8.32 -1.80
CA ILE A 355 -2.01 8.09 -0.95
C ILE A 355 -2.27 9.32 -0.08
N LEU A 356 -1.25 9.85 0.58
CA LEU A 356 -1.37 11.04 1.42
C LEU A 356 -1.84 12.26 0.61
N ALA A 357 -1.21 12.52 -0.54
CA ALA A 357 -1.60 13.63 -1.42
C ALA A 357 -3.07 13.50 -1.87
N THR A 358 -3.50 12.28 -2.18
CA THR A 358 -4.88 12.00 -2.57
C THR A 358 -5.87 12.24 -1.43
N ALA A 359 -5.51 11.87 -0.20
CA ALA A 359 -6.35 12.03 0.98
C ALA A 359 -6.42 13.50 1.46
N THR A 360 -5.34 14.27 1.30
CA THR A 360 -5.17 15.60 1.91
C THR A 360 -5.11 16.74 0.91
N ASN A 361 -5.14 16.46 -0.40
CA ASN A 361 -4.96 17.43 -1.49
C ASN A 361 -3.61 18.20 -1.45
N LEU A 362 -2.59 17.62 -0.82
CA LEU A 362 -1.24 18.19 -0.82
C LEU A 362 -0.54 17.98 -2.18
N SER A 363 0.42 18.88 -2.49
CA SER A 363 1.22 18.77 -3.71
C SER A 363 2.09 17.51 -3.68
N VAL A 364 1.87 16.59 -4.62
CA VAL A 364 2.68 15.38 -4.78
C VAL A 364 4.15 15.72 -5.03
N GLY A 365 4.42 16.67 -5.93
CA GLY A 365 5.78 17.06 -6.25
C GLY A 365 6.55 17.57 -5.01
N SER A 366 5.89 18.37 -4.17
CA SER A 366 6.49 18.87 -2.92
C SER A 366 6.70 17.75 -1.91
N LEU A 367 5.73 16.83 -1.76
CA LEU A 367 5.88 15.66 -0.88
C LEU A 367 7.02 14.73 -1.33
N LEU A 368 7.15 14.46 -2.63
CA LEU A 368 8.24 13.65 -3.15
C LEU A 368 9.61 14.30 -2.90
N VAL A 369 9.72 15.62 -3.07
CA VAL A 369 10.97 16.33 -2.73
C VAL A 369 11.26 16.25 -1.24
N GLY A 370 10.27 16.48 -0.37
CA GLY A 370 10.41 16.32 1.07
C GLY A 370 10.83 14.89 1.45
N GLY A 371 10.23 13.88 0.81
CA GLY A 371 10.58 12.47 0.97
C GLY A 371 12.01 12.14 0.56
N PHE A 372 12.52 12.77 -0.50
CA PHE A 372 13.92 12.61 -0.90
C PHE A 372 14.90 13.09 0.19
N PHE A 373 14.64 14.26 0.79
CA PHE A 373 15.46 14.78 1.88
C PHE A 373 15.31 13.95 3.16
N ALA A 374 14.08 13.56 3.52
CA ALA A 374 13.82 12.74 4.69
C ALA A 374 14.46 11.35 4.55
N GLY A 375 14.32 10.71 3.39
CA GLY A 375 14.95 9.43 3.09
C GLY A 375 16.48 9.51 3.11
N GLY A 376 17.06 10.62 2.62
CA GLY A 376 18.49 10.90 2.73
C GLY A 376 18.97 11.00 4.19
N LEU A 377 18.22 11.70 5.05
CA LEU A 377 18.50 11.80 6.48
C LEU A 377 18.41 10.42 7.16
N MET A 378 17.35 9.66 6.88
CA MET A 378 17.16 8.30 7.39
C MET A 378 18.31 7.39 6.97
N ALA A 379 18.74 7.46 5.70
CA ALA A 379 19.86 6.68 5.18
C ALA A 379 21.19 7.03 5.89
N ILE A 380 21.45 8.31 6.19
CA ILE A 380 22.61 8.74 6.96
C ILE A 380 22.56 8.18 8.37
N CYS A 381 21.42 8.30 9.08
CA CYS A 381 21.27 7.75 10.42
C CYS A 381 21.46 6.23 10.44
N LEU A 382 20.90 5.50 9.46
CA LEU A 382 21.13 4.06 9.32
C LEU A 382 22.58 3.72 9.00
N ALA A 383 23.26 4.50 8.14
CA ALA A 383 24.66 4.29 7.82
C ALA A 383 25.55 4.42 9.08
N VAL A 384 25.26 5.40 9.94
CA VAL A 384 25.94 5.58 11.23
C VAL A 384 25.64 4.40 12.15
N ALA A 385 24.38 3.99 12.29
CA ALA A 385 23.99 2.85 13.14
C ALA A 385 24.66 1.54 12.68
N ILE A 386 24.70 1.27 11.38
CA ILE A 386 25.39 0.13 10.78
C ILE A 386 26.89 0.20 11.10
N HIS A 387 27.52 1.37 10.91
CA HIS A 387 28.94 1.56 11.19
C HIS A 387 29.31 1.29 12.66
N LEU A 388 28.43 1.67 13.58
CA LEU A 388 28.65 1.52 15.02
C LEU A 388 28.34 0.11 15.53
N SER A 389 27.28 -0.53 15.02
CA SER A 389 26.78 -1.83 15.50
C SER A 389 27.53 -3.02 14.91
N VAL A 390 28.11 -2.88 13.71
CA VAL A 390 28.81 -3.96 13.01
C VAL A 390 30.30 -3.93 13.34
N ARG A 391 30.81 -5.04 13.90
CA ARG A 391 32.23 -5.18 14.30
C ARG A 391 32.79 -6.53 13.85
N GLY A 392 34.06 -6.53 13.38
CA GLY A 392 34.82 -7.76 13.15
C GLY A 392 34.52 -8.51 11.85
N GLN A 393 33.71 -7.95 10.93
CA GLN A 393 33.42 -8.59 9.65
C GLN A 393 34.50 -8.29 8.61
N VAL A 394 34.68 -9.24 7.69
CA VAL A 394 35.64 -9.11 6.57
C VAL A 394 35.10 -8.12 5.55
N ALA A 395 35.85 -7.04 5.30
CA ALA A 395 35.54 -6.10 4.23
C ALA A 395 35.83 -6.74 2.85
N LEU A 396 35.07 -6.35 1.83
CA LEU A 396 35.35 -6.74 0.45
C LEU A 396 36.66 -6.09 -0.02
N PRO A 397 37.37 -6.71 -0.95
CA PRO A 397 38.55 -6.08 -1.57
C PRO A 397 38.16 -4.77 -2.25
N ARG A 398 39.06 -3.80 -2.24
CA ARG A 398 38.81 -2.49 -2.88
C ARG A 398 38.77 -2.66 -4.39
N ALA A 399 37.64 -2.35 -4.99
CA ALA A 399 37.48 -2.37 -6.46
C ALA A 399 38.41 -1.35 -7.11
N SER A 400 38.99 -1.71 -8.25
CA SER A 400 39.82 -0.82 -9.09
C SER A 400 38.99 0.34 -9.65
N GLY A 401 39.63 1.42 -10.04
CA GLY A 401 38.94 2.55 -10.68
C GLY A 401 38.18 2.14 -11.94
N ARG A 402 38.71 1.20 -12.72
CA ARG A 402 38.08 0.65 -13.93
C ARG A 402 36.82 -0.16 -13.58
N GLU A 403 36.89 -1.00 -12.59
CA GLU A 403 35.73 -1.79 -12.12
C GLU A 403 34.60 -0.89 -11.60
N ARG A 404 34.93 0.16 -10.82
CA ARG A 404 33.96 1.14 -10.36
C ARG A 404 33.27 1.87 -11.49
N TRP A 405 34.07 2.29 -12.51
CA TRP A 405 33.55 2.96 -13.69
C TRP A 405 32.64 2.05 -14.49
N GLN A 406 33.03 0.80 -14.69
CA GLN A 406 32.18 -0.19 -15.37
C GLN A 406 30.89 -0.48 -14.60
N ALA A 407 30.97 -0.62 -13.28
CA ALA A 407 29.78 -0.80 -12.44
C ALA A 407 28.85 0.42 -12.48
N ALA A 408 29.42 1.64 -12.49
CA ALA A 408 28.65 2.87 -12.63
C ALA A 408 27.90 2.95 -13.98
N ILE A 409 28.58 2.66 -15.08
CA ILE A 409 27.95 2.64 -16.42
C ILE A 409 26.85 1.58 -16.48
N SER A 410 27.10 0.39 -15.95
CA SER A 410 26.09 -0.68 -15.92
C SER A 410 24.86 -0.31 -15.08
N ALA A 411 25.01 0.54 -14.06
CA ALA A 411 23.92 1.00 -13.20
C ALA A 411 23.11 2.19 -13.79
N ILE A 412 23.60 2.87 -14.85
CA ILE A 412 22.91 4.00 -15.48
C ILE A 412 21.43 3.70 -15.80
N PRO A 413 21.07 2.52 -16.36
CA PRO A 413 19.67 2.21 -16.63
C PRO A 413 18.78 2.21 -15.37
N ALA A 414 19.30 1.85 -14.21
CA ALA A 414 18.52 1.92 -12.97
C ALA A 414 18.28 3.37 -12.51
N PHE A 415 19.25 4.26 -12.69
CA PHE A 415 19.11 5.68 -12.34
C PHE A 415 18.14 6.43 -13.25
N GLY A 416 17.95 5.96 -14.49
CA GLY A 416 17.03 6.57 -15.46
C GLY A 416 15.62 6.71 -14.91
N LEU A 417 15.14 5.72 -14.17
CA LEU A 417 13.80 5.75 -13.55
C LEU A 417 13.68 6.89 -12.51
N GLY A 418 14.62 6.99 -11.58
CA GLY A 418 14.63 8.07 -10.58
C GLY A 418 14.73 9.47 -11.23
N ILE A 419 15.50 9.60 -12.30
CA ILE A 419 15.62 10.86 -13.06
C ILE A 419 14.27 11.22 -13.69
N ILE A 420 13.61 10.29 -14.39
CA ILE A 420 12.29 10.53 -15.02
C ILE A 420 11.30 11.04 -13.99
N VAL A 421 11.23 10.42 -12.83
CA VAL A 421 10.23 10.74 -11.81
C VAL A 421 10.60 12.03 -11.07
N VAL A 422 11.77 12.06 -10.41
CA VAL A 422 12.12 13.17 -9.51
C VAL A 422 12.39 14.46 -10.30
N VAL A 423 13.24 14.37 -11.33
CA VAL A 423 13.61 15.55 -12.11
C VAL A 423 12.46 15.98 -13.01
N GLY A 424 11.77 15.05 -13.68
CA GLY A 424 10.65 15.35 -14.57
C GLY A 424 9.51 16.09 -13.86
N ILE A 425 9.13 15.65 -12.66
CA ILE A 425 8.08 16.30 -11.86
C ILE A 425 8.58 17.61 -11.26
N ARG A 426 9.81 17.66 -10.74
CA ARG A 426 10.35 18.86 -10.07
C ARG A 426 10.52 20.05 -11.00
N ILE A 427 10.96 19.82 -12.24
CA ILE A 427 11.11 20.88 -13.25
C ILE A 427 9.74 21.27 -13.85
N GLY A 428 8.69 20.47 -13.57
CA GLY A 428 7.34 20.74 -14.11
C GLY A 428 7.16 20.37 -15.58
N ILE A 429 8.07 19.55 -16.14
CA ILE A 429 7.95 19.06 -17.51
C ILE A 429 6.80 18.09 -17.64
N VAL A 430 6.64 17.18 -16.65
CA VAL A 430 5.60 16.14 -16.65
C VAL A 430 4.81 16.17 -15.35
N THR A 431 3.54 15.79 -15.42
CA THR A 431 2.71 15.52 -14.24
C THR A 431 3.12 14.21 -13.58
N THR A 432 2.67 13.98 -12.36
CA THR A 432 2.98 12.74 -11.62
C THR A 432 2.52 11.48 -12.37
N THR A 433 1.32 11.52 -12.95
CA THR A 433 0.75 10.40 -13.71
C THR A 433 1.54 10.15 -15.00
N GLU A 434 1.91 11.22 -15.71
CA GLU A 434 2.75 11.13 -16.92
C GLU A 434 4.14 10.58 -16.60
N ALA A 435 4.77 11.05 -15.51
CA ALA A 435 6.06 10.54 -15.06
C ALA A 435 6.00 9.05 -14.73
N ALA A 436 4.92 8.61 -14.06
CA ALA A 436 4.71 7.20 -13.74
C ALA A 436 4.52 6.34 -15.01
N ALA A 437 3.74 6.83 -15.99
CA ALA A 437 3.55 6.13 -17.26
C ALA A 437 4.86 6.04 -18.07
N LEU A 438 5.65 7.11 -18.12
CA LEU A 438 6.97 7.12 -18.75
C LEU A 438 7.95 6.19 -18.04
N ALA A 439 7.91 6.12 -16.71
CA ALA A 439 8.70 5.20 -15.91
C ALA A 439 8.33 3.74 -16.21
N ALA A 440 7.02 3.43 -16.32
CA ALA A 440 6.54 2.10 -16.72
C ALA A 440 6.99 1.75 -18.14
N LEU A 441 6.84 2.64 -19.10
CA LEU A 441 7.33 2.44 -20.47
C LEU A 441 8.83 2.18 -20.49
N TYR A 442 9.59 2.98 -19.75
CA TYR A 442 11.04 2.84 -19.66
C TYR A 442 11.44 1.44 -19.15
N THR A 443 10.77 0.96 -18.09
CA THR A 443 11.07 -0.37 -17.55
C THR A 443 10.57 -1.51 -18.42
N VAL A 444 9.48 -1.34 -19.18
CA VAL A 444 9.06 -2.27 -20.24
C VAL A 444 10.16 -2.40 -21.30
N ILE A 445 10.73 -1.29 -21.75
CA ILE A 445 11.85 -1.29 -22.71
C ILE A 445 13.07 -2.01 -22.12
N LEU A 446 13.43 -1.74 -20.87
CA LEU A 446 14.52 -2.43 -20.19
C LEU A 446 14.27 -3.94 -20.04
N ALA A 447 13.04 -4.35 -19.74
CA ALA A 447 12.66 -5.76 -19.64
C ALA A 447 12.78 -6.48 -21.00
N ILE A 448 12.37 -5.83 -22.09
CA ILE A 448 12.51 -6.35 -23.45
C ILE A 448 14.00 -6.48 -23.82
N TRP A 449 14.82 -5.46 -23.55
CA TRP A 449 16.27 -5.50 -23.78
C TRP A 449 16.97 -6.55 -22.90
N GLY A 450 16.50 -6.72 -21.66
CA GLY A 450 16.95 -7.77 -20.74
C GLY A 450 16.48 -9.17 -21.13
N LYS A 451 15.72 -9.31 -22.23
CA LYS A 451 15.15 -10.58 -22.73
C LYS A 451 14.29 -11.29 -21.70
N VAL A 452 13.54 -10.53 -20.92
CA VAL A 452 12.54 -11.08 -20.00
C VAL A 452 11.49 -11.84 -20.80
N GLY A 453 11.20 -13.07 -20.42
CA GLY A 453 10.24 -13.92 -21.13
C GLY A 453 8.81 -13.34 -21.06
N ALA A 454 8.00 -13.56 -22.10
CA ALA A 454 6.63 -13.06 -22.18
C ALA A 454 5.75 -13.47 -20.97
N GLY A 455 5.94 -14.68 -20.44
CA GLY A 455 5.23 -15.14 -19.24
C GLY A 455 5.58 -14.33 -18.00
N SER A 456 6.86 -13.98 -17.80
CA SER A 456 7.30 -13.13 -16.69
C SER A 456 6.82 -11.69 -16.86
N LEU A 457 6.79 -11.17 -18.08
CA LEU A 457 6.23 -9.86 -18.39
C LEU A 457 4.75 -9.81 -18.02
N LEU A 458 3.96 -10.80 -18.47
CA LEU A 458 2.54 -10.92 -18.13
C LEU A 458 2.33 -11.01 -16.62
N ALA A 459 3.13 -11.82 -15.93
CA ALA A 459 3.08 -11.94 -14.47
C ALA A 459 3.33 -10.60 -13.76
N SER A 460 4.26 -9.77 -14.25
CA SER A 460 4.51 -8.43 -13.70
C SER A 460 3.30 -7.50 -13.90
N PHE A 461 2.62 -7.56 -15.05
CA PHE A 461 1.39 -6.81 -15.29
C PHE A 461 0.25 -7.29 -14.39
N GLN A 462 0.08 -8.60 -14.24
CA GLN A 462 -0.95 -9.19 -13.35
C GLN A 462 -0.72 -8.79 -11.90
N GLN A 463 0.51 -8.88 -11.43
CA GLN A 463 0.86 -8.49 -10.06
C GLN A 463 0.60 -7.01 -9.83
N ALA A 464 1.10 -6.11 -10.70
CA ALA A 464 0.88 -4.68 -10.58
C ALA A 464 -0.61 -4.31 -10.63
N ALA A 465 -1.40 -4.98 -11.47
CA ALA A 465 -2.84 -4.80 -11.57
C ALA A 465 -3.55 -5.22 -10.27
N THR A 466 -3.20 -6.37 -9.70
CA THR A 466 -3.81 -6.88 -8.46
C THR A 466 -3.44 -6.01 -7.26
N GLU A 467 -2.18 -5.61 -7.13
CA GLU A 467 -1.72 -4.71 -6.07
C GLU A 467 -2.40 -3.33 -6.17
N SER A 468 -2.48 -2.78 -7.38
CA SER A 468 -3.17 -1.52 -7.63
C SER A 468 -4.66 -1.60 -7.30
N ALA A 469 -5.32 -2.71 -7.61
CA ALA A 469 -6.73 -2.90 -7.32
C ALA A 469 -6.98 -2.96 -5.80
N ALA A 470 -6.14 -3.64 -5.03
CA ALA A 470 -6.23 -3.69 -3.57
C ALA A 470 -6.09 -2.29 -2.94
N ILE A 471 -5.07 -1.54 -3.36
CA ILE A 471 -4.83 -0.17 -2.89
C ILE A 471 -5.96 0.77 -3.33
N GLY A 472 -6.40 0.67 -4.59
CA GLY A 472 -7.46 1.51 -5.16
C GLY A 472 -8.80 1.27 -4.48
N LEU A 473 -9.16 0.01 -4.17
CA LEU A 473 -10.36 -0.31 -3.40
C LEU A 473 -10.30 0.28 -1.99
N LEU A 474 -9.15 0.16 -1.32
CA LEU A 474 -8.95 0.75 0.01
C LEU A 474 -9.14 2.28 -0.01
N ILE A 475 -8.56 2.96 -0.99
CA ILE A 475 -8.70 4.42 -1.15
C ILE A 475 -10.17 4.78 -1.42
N GLY A 476 -10.84 4.02 -2.28
CA GLY A 476 -12.26 4.23 -2.57
C GLY A 476 -13.13 4.11 -1.32
N THR A 477 -12.98 3.02 -0.58
CA THR A 477 -13.80 2.74 0.62
C THR A 477 -13.47 3.64 1.81
N ALA A 478 -12.27 4.25 1.83
CA ALA A 478 -11.93 5.29 2.79
C ALA A 478 -12.69 6.62 2.55
N GLY A 479 -13.23 6.83 1.34
CA GLY A 479 -14.00 8.04 1.00
C GLY A 479 -15.25 8.23 1.88
N PRO A 480 -16.20 7.28 1.92
CA PRO A 480 -17.35 7.33 2.82
C PRO A 480 -16.95 7.45 4.29
N PHE A 481 -15.89 6.75 4.70
CA PHE A 481 -15.37 6.82 6.06
C PHE A 481 -14.91 8.24 6.42
N ALA A 482 -14.06 8.84 5.59
CA ALA A 482 -13.56 10.20 5.78
C ALA A 482 -14.70 11.26 5.74
N PHE A 483 -15.71 11.05 4.89
CA PHE A 483 -16.88 11.93 4.81
C PHE A 483 -17.63 11.97 6.15
N LEU A 484 -17.95 10.81 6.74
CA LEU A 484 -18.66 10.74 8.03
C LEU A 484 -17.86 11.36 9.18
N LEU A 485 -16.53 11.14 9.20
CA LEU A 485 -15.66 11.81 10.19
C LEU A 485 -15.67 13.33 10.04
N ALA A 486 -15.77 13.83 8.80
CA ALA A 486 -15.85 15.26 8.54
C ALA A 486 -17.21 15.86 8.93
N VAL A 487 -18.31 15.15 8.66
CA VAL A 487 -19.67 15.58 9.06
C VAL A 487 -19.78 15.72 10.58
N ASP A 488 -19.23 14.76 11.32
CA ASP A 488 -19.22 14.78 12.79
C ASP A 488 -18.09 15.66 13.38
N ASN A 489 -17.38 16.43 12.53
CA ASN A 489 -16.32 17.37 12.92
C ASN A 489 -15.24 16.74 13.82
N VAL A 490 -14.86 15.49 13.55
CA VAL A 490 -13.83 14.77 14.35
C VAL A 490 -12.48 15.50 14.33
N SER A 491 -12.11 16.12 13.21
CA SER A 491 -10.88 16.95 13.13
C SER A 491 -10.96 18.18 14.05
N GLY A 492 -12.14 18.79 14.21
CA GLY A 492 -12.37 19.86 15.17
C GLY A 492 -12.16 19.42 16.62
N LEU A 493 -12.71 18.25 17.00
CA LEU A 493 -12.51 17.66 18.34
C LEU A 493 -11.02 17.42 18.62
N VAL A 494 -10.26 16.93 17.64
CA VAL A 494 -8.81 16.74 17.78
C VAL A 494 -8.11 18.08 17.95
N SER A 495 -8.51 19.12 17.21
CA SER A 495 -7.94 20.47 17.34
C SER A 495 -8.23 21.10 18.71
N GLU A 496 -9.44 20.93 19.25
CA GLU A 496 -9.81 21.35 20.61
C GLU A 496 -8.97 20.62 21.67
N PHE A 497 -8.81 19.31 21.54
CA PHE A 497 -7.97 18.52 22.44
C PHE A 497 -6.51 18.98 22.43
N VAL A 498 -5.97 19.27 21.24
CA VAL A 498 -4.63 19.85 21.10
C VAL A 498 -4.54 21.21 21.79
N THR A 499 -5.57 22.05 21.63
CA THR A 499 -5.61 23.38 22.27
C THR A 499 -5.61 23.28 23.80
N MET A 500 -6.33 22.31 24.36
CA MET A 500 -6.29 22.00 25.80
C MET A 500 -4.89 21.56 26.29
N LEU A 501 -4.10 20.95 25.42
CA LEU A 501 -2.71 20.56 25.70
C LEU A 501 -1.68 21.71 25.46
N GLY A 502 -2.16 22.93 25.29
CA GLY A 502 -1.33 24.13 25.12
C GLY A 502 -1.20 24.66 23.68
N GLY A 503 -1.82 23.99 22.68
CA GLY A 503 -1.98 24.49 21.30
C GLY A 503 -0.68 24.78 20.53
N SER A 504 0.48 24.40 21.05
CA SER A 504 1.77 24.69 20.43
C SER A 504 2.10 23.68 19.31
N ALA A 505 2.93 24.08 18.34
CA ALA A 505 3.46 23.18 17.32
C ALA A 505 4.11 21.93 17.93
N LEU A 506 4.80 22.06 19.06
CA LEU A 506 5.40 20.95 19.78
C LEU A 506 4.33 19.97 20.28
N SER A 507 3.24 20.47 20.89
CA SER A 507 2.14 19.62 21.40
C SER A 507 1.49 18.82 20.27
N VAL A 508 1.24 19.46 19.12
CA VAL A 508 0.67 18.80 17.93
C VAL A 508 1.60 17.71 17.41
N ILE A 509 2.89 18.02 17.23
CA ILE A 509 3.87 17.07 16.71
C ILE A 509 4.01 15.86 17.65
N VAL A 510 4.15 16.09 18.95
CA VAL A 510 4.30 14.99 19.92
C VAL A 510 3.05 14.11 19.94
N LEU A 511 1.86 14.72 20.05
CA LEU A 511 0.60 13.98 20.07
C LEU A 511 0.39 13.19 18.78
N SER A 512 0.56 13.84 17.62
CA SER A 512 0.42 13.19 16.33
C SER A 512 1.39 12.01 16.16
N ASN A 513 2.65 12.18 16.57
CA ASN A 513 3.64 11.10 16.50
C ASN A 513 3.26 9.93 17.42
N VAL A 514 2.76 10.19 18.62
CA VAL A 514 2.31 9.12 19.54
C VAL A 514 1.09 8.39 18.94
N ILE A 515 0.09 9.13 18.45
CA ILE A 515 -1.08 8.54 17.80
C ILE A 515 -0.65 7.68 16.61
N LEU A 516 0.18 8.19 15.71
CA LEU A 516 0.63 7.48 14.52
C LEU A 516 1.47 6.24 14.86
N LEU A 517 2.32 6.30 15.89
CA LEU A 517 3.07 5.12 16.35
C LEU A 517 2.14 4.03 16.89
N VAL A 518 1.12 4.41 17.68
CA VAL A 518 0.13 3.46 18.22
C VAL A 518 -0.74 2.88 17.11
N VAL A 519 -1.24 3.76 16.23
CA VAL A 519 -2.09 3.38 15.09
C VAL A 519 -1.34 2.48 14.12
N GLY A 520 -0.08 2.80 13.81
CA GLY A 520 0.77 2.00 12.95
C GLY A 520 1.05 0.60 13.49
N LEU A 521 0.92 0.35 14.81
CA LEU A 521 0.97 -1.01 15.36
C LEU A 521 -0.24 -1.86 14.95
N VAL A 522 -1.32 -1.24 14.50
CA VAL A 522 -2.59 -1.92 14.23
C VAL A 522 -2.98 -1.81 12.75
N LEU A 523 -2.78 -0.66 12.14
CA LEU A 523 -3.18 -0.40 10.76
C LEU A 523 -2.00 -0.54 9.79
N ASP A 524 -2.32 -0.97 8.57
CA ASP A 524 -1.41 -0.82 7.44
C ASP A 524 -1.14 0.66 7.14
N ILE A 525 0.02 0.94 6.54
CA ILE A 525 0.48 2.30 6.24
C ILE A 525 -0.54 3.08 5.40
N GLY A 526 -1.07 2.46 4.34
CA GLY A 526 -2.06 3.10 3.46
C GLY A 526 -3.33 3.49 4.21
N ALA A 527 -3.84 2.59 5.05
CA ALA A 527 -5.02 2.85 5.88
C ALA A 527 -4.77 3.93 6.92
N ALA A 528 -3.64 3.86 7.62
CA ALA A 528 -3.28 4.87 8.61
C ALA A 528 -3.17 6.27 7.98
N ILE A 529 -2.57 6.38 6.79
CA ILE A 529 -2.49 7.64 6.04
C ILE A 529 -3.89 8.15 5.66
N LEU A 530 -4.76 7.28 5.12
CA LEU A 530 -6.10 7.64 4.66
C LEU A 530 -7.01 8.14 5.79
N LEU A 531 -6.89 7.52 6.96
CA LEU A 531 -7.71 7.88 8.12
C LEU A 531 -7.14 9.07 8.89
N PHE A 532 -5.85 9.01 9.24
CA PHE A 532 -5.26 9.98 10.16
C PHE A 532 -4.65 11.19 9.45
N GLY A 533 -4.28 11.09 8.18
CA GLY A 533 -3.80 12.22 7.40
C GLY A 533 -4.78 13.40 7.40
N PRO A 534 -6.03 13.21 6.94
CA PRO A 534 -7.05 14.27 6.94
C PRO A 534 -7.46 14.77 8.33
N ILE A 535 -7.33 13.94 9.37
CA ILE A 535 -7.70 14.30 10.75
C ILE A 535 -6.61 15.16 11.41
N LEU A 536 -5.33 14.76 11.26
CA LEU A 536 -4.21 15.39 11.97
C LEU A 536 -3.68 16.62 11.24
N LEU A 537 -3.75 16.66 9.90
CA LEU A 537 -3.20 17.76 9.11
C LEU A 537 -3.83 19.12 9.44
N PRO A 538 -5.15 19.28 9.59
CA PRO A 538 -5.75 20.55 9.95
C PRO A 538 -5.24 21.10 11.29
N ALA A 539 -5.07 20.23 12.28
CA ALA A 539 -4.53 20.60 13.59
C ALA A 539 -3.08 21.09 13.49
N ALA A 540 -2.27 20.45 12.65
CA ALA A 540 -0.89 20.85 12.40
C ALA A 540 -0.80 22.21 11.70
N VAL A 541 -1.63 22.44 10.69
CA VAL A 541 -1.70 23.72 9.98
C VAL A 541 -2.18 24.84 10.91
N ALA A 542 -3.17 24.58 11.77
CA ALA A 542 -3.66 25.52 12.77
C ALA A 542 -2.58 25.91 13.80
N ALA A 543 -1.65 24.99 14.10
CA ALA A 543 -0.51 25.24 14.97
C ALA A 543 0.68 25.90 14.25
N GLY A 544 0.54 26.28 12.96
CA GLY A 544 1.56 26.97 12.17
C GLY A 544 2.61 26.07 11.55
N ILE A 545 2.40 24.74 11.52
CA ILE A 545 3.33 23.78 10.90
C ILE A 545 3.07 23.74 9.38
N ASP A 546 4.16 23.77 8.59
CA ASP A 546 4.04 23.61 7.14
C ASP A 546 3.39 22.26 6.78
N PRO A 547 2.32 22.26 5.96
CA PRO A 547 1.56 21.04 5.65
C PRO A 547 2.38 19.98 4.92
N ILE A 548 3.38 20.35 4.10
CA ILE A 548 4.25 19.41 3.40
C ILE A 548 5.22 18.75 4.38
N HIS A 549 5.84 19.54 5.27
CA HIS A 549 6.71 18.99 6.31
C HIS A 549 5.96 18.03 7.22
N PHE A 550 4.75 18.39 7.65
CA PHE A 550 3.93 17.51 8.47
C PHE A 550 3.53 16.23 7.72
N GLY A 551 3.18 16.35 6.45
CA GLY A 551 2.90 15.19 5.59
C GLY A 551 4.09 14.24 5.47
N VAL A 552 5.31 14.76 5.37
CA VAL A 552 6.54 13.94 5.38
C VAL A 552 6.72 13.24 6.73
N ILE A 553 6.48 13.93 7.84
CA ILE A 553 6.55 13.35 9.20
C ILE A 553 5.55 12.20 9.35
N ILE A 554 4.31 12.36 8.87
CA ILE A 554 3.29 11.28 8.89
C ILE A 554 3.83 10.02 8.22
N VAL A 555 4.33 10.14 7.00
CA VAL A 555 4.82 8.98 6.23
C VAL A 555 6.05 8.37 6.89
N VAL A 556 7.03 9.17 7.30
CA VAL A 556 8.24 8.67 7.98
C VAL A 556 7.89 7.94 9.28
N ASN A 557 7.01 8.51 10.12
CA ASN A 557 6.56 7.88 11.35
C ASN A 557 5.93 6.51 11.08
N LEU A 558 4.96 6.47 10.15
CA LEU A 558 4.25 5.25 9.79
C LEU A 558 5.17 4.20 9.14
N MET A 559 6.23 4.60 8.47
CA MET A 559 7.21 3.65 7.92
C MET A 559 8.07 2.99 9.01
N ILE A 560 8.38 3.71 10.09
CA ILE A 560 9.19 3.19 11.21
C ILE A 560 8.46 2.05 11.94
N HIS A 561 7.13 2.11 12.03
CA HIS A 561 6.37 1.06 12.71
C HIS A 561 6.49 -0.31 12.02
N GLY A 562 6.80 -0.36 10.72
CA GLY A 562 7.09 -1.61 10.02
C GLY A 562 8.22 -2.44 10.62
N LEU A 563 9.01 -1.86 11.55
CA LEU A 563 10.04 -2.53 12.34
C LEU A 563 9.67 -2.72 13.81
N THR A 564 8.57 -2.11 14.27
CA THR A 564 8.25 -2.00 15.70
C THR A 564 7.46 -3.21 16.19
N PRO A 565 7.88 -3.85 17.31
CA PRO A 565 7.07 -4.91 17.92
C PRO A 565 5.69 -4.38 18.35
N PRO A 566 4.63 -5.21 18.35
CA PRO A 566 4.59 -6.64 18.04
C PRO A 566 4.40 -6.98 16.56
N LEU A 567 4.02 -6.01 15.73
CA LEU A 567 3.59 -6.25 14.35
C LEU A 567 4.71 -6.24 13.32
N GLY A 568 5.60 -5.28 13.35
CA GLY A 568 6.78 -5.16 12.49
C GLY A 568 6.73 -5.90 11.15
N MET A 569 5.84 -5.50 10.24
CA MET A 569 5.55 -6.24 9.00
C MET A 569 6.83 -6.62 8.22
N LEU A 570 7.79 -5.71 8.13
CA LEU A 570 9.06 -5.96 7.43
C LEU A 570 9.91 -7.03 8.13
N ILE A 571 9.84 -7.09 9.46
CA ILE A 571 10.49 -8.14 10.25
C ILE A 571 9.88 -9.52 9.92
N PHE A 572 8.56 -9.60 9.81
CA PHE A 572 7.89 -10.86 9.45
C PHE A 572 8.17 -11.29 8.01
N VAL A 573 8.24 -10.35 7.06
CA VAL A 573 8.65 -10.64 5.68
C VAL A 573 10.05 -11.24 5.65
N VAL A 574 11.02 -10.60 6.31
CA VAL A 574 12.40 -11.13 6.40
C VAL A 574 12.44 -12.47 7.13
N SER A 575 11.68 -12.63 8.22
CA SER A 575 11.56 -13.90 8.96
C SER A 575 11.04 -15.02 8.07
N GLY A 576 9.98 -14.77 7.28
CA GLY A 576 9.40 -15.73 6.36
C GLY A 576 10.37 -16.22 5.27
N VAL A 577 11.14 -15.30 4.67
CA VAL A 577 12.12 -15.63 3.63
C VAL A 577 13.35 -16.33 4.20
N THR A 578 13.89 -15.82 5.33
CA THR A 578 15.16 -16.31 5.90
C THR A 578 14.98 -17.44 6.89
N ARG A 579 13.76 -17.73 7.35
CA ARG A 579 13.41 -18.66 8.41
C ARG A 579 14.07 -18.37 9.77
N ILE A 580 14.49 -17.11 9.97
CA ILE A 580 15.02 -16.64 11.25
C ILE A 580 13.83 -16.26 12.15
N PRO A 581 13.78 -16.69 13.42
CA PRO A 581 12.67 -16.33 14.31
C PRO A 581 12.51 -14.81 14.43
N ALA A 582 11.28 -14.32 14.27
CA ALA A 582 10.97 -12.88 14.33
C ALA A 582 11.43 -12.24 15.66
N THR A 583 11.34 -12.98 16.77
CA THR A 583 11.82 -12.52 18.08
C THR A 583 13.32 -12.21 18.11
N ALA A 584 14.13 -12.97 17.37
CA ALA A 584 15.56 -12.71 17.23
C ALA A 584 15.82 -11.47 16.36
N LEU A 585 15.04 -11.28 15.29
CA LEU A 585 15.10 -10.11 14.43
C LEU A 585 14.68 -8.84 15.17
N PHE A 586 13.60 -8.88 15.97
CA PHE A 586 13.17 -7.75 16.79
C PHE A 586 14.23 -7.29 17.81
N LYS A 587 14.98 -8.23 18.39
CA LYS A 587 16.10 -7.87 19.26
C LYS A 587 17.26 -7.23 18.49
N ALA A 588 17.55 -7.76 17.30
CA ALA A 588 18.67 -7.29 16.49
C ALA A 588 18.38 -5.96 15.79
N VAL A 589 17.11 -5.58 15.57
CA VAL A 589 16.74 -4.36 14.86
C VAL A 589 16.81 -3.10 15.70
N VAL A 590 16.86 -3.23 17.04
CA VAL A 590 16.80 -2.10 18.00
C VAL A 590 17.78 -0.95 17.67
N PRO A 591 19.07 -1.17 17.36
CA PRO A 591 19.99 -0.07 17.04
C PRO A 591 19.55 0.72 15.80
N TYR A 592 18.99 0.04 14.80
CA TYR A 592 18.54 0.63 13.54
C TYR A 592 17.19 1.35 13.72
N LEU A 593 16.30 0.78 14.54
CA LEU A 593 15.05 1.43 14.95
C LEU A 593 15.31 2.74 15.69
N LEU A 594 16.27 2.75 16.64
CA LEU A 594 16.68 3.96 17.35
C LEU A 594 17.25 5.01 16.39
N ALA A 595 18.04 4.61 15.40
CA ALA A 595 18.57 5.53 14.40
C ALA A 595 17.46 6.17 13.55
N LEU A 596 16.44 5.41 13.20
CA LEU A 596 15.27 5.92 12.47
C LEU A 596 14.43 6.86 13.35
N LEU A 597 14.25 6.54 14.64
CA LEU A 597 13.59 7.45 15.58
C LEU A 597 14.36 8.76 15.76
N VAL A 598 15.70 8.72 15.77
CA VAL A 598 16.53 9.94 15.77
C VAL A 598 16.27 10.76 14.51
N SER A 599 16.18 10.14 13.33
CA SER A 599 15.86 10.87 12.10
C SER A 599 14.48 11.52 12.15
N LEU A 600 13.48 10.82 12.74
CA LEU A 600 12.15 11.37 12.96
C LEU A 600 12.17 12.59 13.90
N VAL A 601 12.90 12.50 15.02
CA VAL A 601 13.06 13.62 15.96
C VAL A 601 13.72 14.84 15.28
N ILE A 602 14.73 14.62 14.42
CA ILE A 602 15.37 15.69 13.66
C ILE A 602 14.37 16.35 12.69
N LEU A 603 13.55 15.55 11.97
CA LEU A 603 12.50 16.08 11.09
C LEU A 603 11.44 16.87 11.87
N CYS A 604 11.02 16.37 13.03
CA CYS A 604 10.08 17.07 13.91
C CYS A 604 10.66 18.40 14.43
N ALA A 605 11.91 18.40 14.86
CA ALA A 605 12.59 19.61 15.30
C ALA A 605 12.70 20.65 14.17
N TRP A 606 13.01 20.18 12.95
CA TRP A 606 13.04 21.06 11.77
C TRP A 606 11.69 21.72 11.52
N ALA A 607 10.59 20.96 11.56
CA ALA A 607 9.23 21.45 11.33
C ALA A 607 8.72 22.41 12.44
N ILE A 608 9.36 22.44 13.60
CA ILE A 608 9.03 23.39 14.68
C ILE A 608 9.83 24.70 14.53
N ILE A 609 11.07 24.62 14.02
CA ILE A 609 12.00 25.76 13.96
C ILE A 609 11.76 26.59 12.69
N PHE A 610 11.40 25.95 11.59
CA PHE A 610 11.24 26.54 10.25
C PHE A 610 9.83 26.35 9.71
#